data_1e8f5272311c29b1cb0e5a31d3ecb70f
#
_entry.id   1e8f5272311c29b1cb0e5a31d3ecb70f
#
_cell.length_a   1.000
_cell.length_b   1.000
_cell.length_c   1.000
_cell.angle_alpha   90.00
_cell.angle_beta   90.00
_cell.angle_gamma   90.00
#
_symmetry.space_group_name_H-M   'P 1'
#
loop_
_entity.id
_entity.type
_entity.pdbx_description
1 polymer ?
#
loop_
_entity_poly.entity_id
_entity_poly.type
_entity_poly.pdbx_seq_one_letter_code
_entity_poly.pdbx_strand_id
1 'polypeptide(L)'
;MKEEKKMKAIDIRNKYLNYFKSHGHQVIPSASLIPENDPSVLFTTAGMQPLVPYLLGEKHPEGHRLTDYQKCLRTNDIDEVGDNRHLTFFEMLGNWSLGDYFKEEAVKMSYEFLTKELEIPVDKISVTVFKGNEDCPRDEETAKLWVEAGIPRERIYFLEDNWWIAGETGPCGSDTEMFYDTGKEPCSDHCDPSCDCGKYVEIWNNVFMEFYKHEDGSLTKLKQHNVDTGMGLERINFLLQGKTSPFETELFIPIMEKLAELATNPNETSERIVAEHLRATMMLISDGARPSNLDRGYVLRKLIRRMVRHMNKLGIDQSELSTLVKLNAENLKEMYPELLKNVVEIENVMLEEKDKFMKTLANGEREFNKLINRLKNTNKDTLESKEIFNLYETYGFPPEVTKDLALENNFKYDDKGLDELFKAHQKKSQQGSEQKFKGGLAGNSETEVKYHTATHLLNAALKIVVSPDCHQKGSNITPERMRFDFTCDHKLTDEEKQKLEDLVNEWIKEDYKVTIETMKKDDAIKSGAECMFIEKYPDEVTVYSIGNVSKELCGGPHVNQTSELGHFKIKKEEASSSGVRRIKAVLE
;
A
#
# COMPACT_ATOMS: atom_id res chain seq x y z
N MET A 1 -36.31 6.31 29.82
CA MET A 1 -35.97 6.38 28.39
C MET A 1 -35.14 5.15 28.08
N LYS A 2 -35.58 4.27 27.18
CA LYS A 2 -34.71 3.21 26.67
C LYS A 2 -33.60 3.93 25.91
N GLU A 3 -32.34 3.73 26.29
CA GLU A 3 -31.24 4.08 25.41
C GLU A 3 -31.49 3.36 24.07
N GLU A 4 -31.75 4.09 23.03
CA GLU A 4 -31.76 3.53 21.68
C GLU A 4 -30.38 2.93 21.44
N LYS A 5 -30.32 1.63 21.26
CA LYS A 5 -29.09 0.90 21.00
C LYS A 5 -28.54 1.39 19.66
N LYS A 6 -27.59 2.31 19.70
CA LYS A 6 -26.95 2.87 18.50
C LYS A 6 -26.34 1.73 17.67
N MET A 7 -26.58 1.74 16.38
CA MET A 7 -26.08 0.73 15.45
C MET A 7 -24.56 0.82 15.35
N LYS A 8 -23.86 -0.29 15.54
CA LYS A 8 -22.41 -0.38 15.41
C LYS A 8 -21.99 -0.65 13.95
N ALA A 9 -20.73 -0.39 13.61
CA ALA A 9 -20.17 -0.69 12.29
C ALA A 9 -20.39 -2.16 11.86
N ILE A 10 -20.19 -3.11 12.77
CA ILE A 10 -20.43 -4.54 12.48
C ILE A 10 -21.90 -4.84 12.18
N ASP A 11 -22.84 -4.15 12.84
CA ASP A 11 -24.27 -4.33 12.58
C ASP A 11 -24.62 -3.79 11.18
N ILE A 12 -24.06 -2.63 10.80
CA ILE A 12 -24.25 -2.02 9.47
C ILE A 12 -23.70 -2.95 8.37
N ARG A 13 -22.46 -3.45 8.52
CA ARG A 13 -21.84 -4.43 7.61
C ARG A 13 -22.74 -5.65 7.43
N ASN A 14 -23.17 -6.24 8.52
CA ASN A 14 -24.00 -7.43 8.49
C ASN A 14 -25.38 -7.17 7.85
N LYS A 15 -26.02 -6.03 8.12
CA LYS A 15 -27.26 -5.62 7.47
C LYS A 15 -27.07 -5.48 5.97
N TYR A 16 -25.99 -4.82 5.53
CA TYR A 16 -25.68 -4.64 4.11
C TYR A 16 -25.53 -5.97 3.39
N LEU A 17 -24.66 -6.84 3.88
CA LEU A 17 -24.42 -8.14 3.27
C LEU A 17 -25.69 -9.02 3.25
N ASN A 18 -26.47 -9.02 4.33
CA ASN A 18 -27.71 -9.79 4.41
C ASN A 18 -28.79 -9.23 3.45
N TYR A 19 -28.91 -7.92 3.34
CA TYR A 19 -29.83 -7.26 2.43
C TYR A 19 -29.54 -7.66 0.99
N PHE A 20 -28.31 -7.47 0.52
CA PHE A 20 -27.94 -7.83 -0.87
C PHE A 20 -27.97 -9.34 -1.10
N LYS A 21 -27.60 -10.15 -0.14
CA LYS A 21 -27.77 -11.60 -0.22
C LYS A 21 -29.24 -11.98 -0.44
N SER A 22 -30.19 -11.33 0.25
CA SER A 22 -31.63 -11.57 0.06
C SER A 22 -32.14 -11.13 -1.31
N HIS A 23 -31.39 -10.25 -2.00
CA HIS A 23 -31.63 -9.79 -3.39
C HIS A 23 -30.79 -10.56 -4.43
N GLY A 24 -30.33 -11.77 -4.08
CA GLY A 24 -29.66 -12.68 -5.01
C GLY A 24 -28.17 -12.46 -5.22
N HIS A 25 -27.54 -11.57 -4.45
CA HIS A 25 -26.09 -11.37 -4.53
C HIS A 25 -25.35 -12.46 -3.75
N GLN A 26 -24.22 -12.92 -4.31
CA GLN A 26 -23.28 -13.79 -3.61
C GLN A 26 -22.34 -12.95 -2.77
N VAL A 27 -22.15 -13.35 -1.52
CA VAL A 27 -21.17 -12.69 -0.62
C VAL A 27 -19.79 -13.23 -0.93
N ILE A 28 -18.91 -12.38 -1.41
CA ILE A 28 -17.50 -12.73 -1.69
C ILE A 28 -16.60 -12.20 -0.55
N PRO A 29 -15.42 -12.82 -0.34
CA PRO A 29 -14.48 -12.34 0.67
C PRO A 29 -13.81 -11.03 0.25
N SER A 30 -13.50 -10.17 1.23
CA SER A 30 -12.66 -8.99 1.00
C SER A 30 -11.30 -9.40 0.44
N ALA A 31 -10.88 -8.77 -0.64
CA ALA A 31 -9.53 -8.94 -1.17
C ALA A 31 -8.49 -8.30 -0.23
N SER A 32 -7.23 -8.69 -0.40
CA SER A 32 -6.11 -8.08 0.30
C SER A 32 -5.97 -6.59 -0.05
N LEU A 33 -5.47 -5.79 0.90
CA LEU A 33 -5.01 -4.43 0.62
C LEU A 33 -3.85 -4.40 -0.39
N ILE A 34 -3.15 -5.53 -0.55
CA ILE A 34 -2.05 -5.69 -1.50
C ILE A 34 -2.59 -6.41 -2.74
N PRO A 35 -2.82 -5.70 -3.87
CA PRO A 35 -3.31 -6.32 -5.09
C PRO A 35 -2.35 -7.41 -5.59
N GLU A 36 -2.87 -8.61 -5.86
CA GLU A 36 -2.04 -9.75 -6.30
C GLU A 36 -1.66 -9.67 -7.78
N ASN A 37 -2.58 -9.13 -8.62
CA ASN A 37 -2.44 -9.19 -10.09
C ASN A 37 -2.48 -7.81 -10.76
N ASP A 38 -2.37 -6.71 -10.01
CA ASP A 38 -2.37 -5.36 -10.55
C ASP A 38 -1.13 -4.58 -10.09
N PRO A 39 -0.06 -4.53 -10.92
CA PRO A 39 1.13 -3.76 -10.62
C PRO A 39 0.96 -2.24 -10.82
N SER A 40 -0.14 -1.79 -11.42
CA SER A 40 -0.39 -0.37 -11.69
C SER A 40 -0.73 0.43 -10.43
N VAL A 41 -1.21 -0.24 -9.38
CA VAL A 41 -1.60 0.36 -8.12
C VAL A 41 -0.84 -0.23 -6.92
N LEU A 42 -0.56 0.61 -5.94
CA LEU A 42 0.13 0.18 -4.73
C LEU A 42 -0.79 -0.62 -3.80
N PHE A 43 -2.03 -0.18 -3.65
CA PHE A 43 -3.01 -0.77 -2.74
C PHE A 43 -4.39 -0.84 -3.39
N THR A 44 -5.25 -1.68 -2.83
CA THR A 44 -6.67 -1.71 -3.17
C THR A 44 -7.33 -0.44 -2.62
N THR A 45 -7.83 0.41 -3.52
CA THR A 45 -8.40 1.74 -3.21
C THR A 45 -9.92 1.80 -3.30
N ALA A 46 -10.54 0.79 -3.94
CA ALA A 46 -11.98 0.69 -4.15
C ALA A 46 -12.42 -0.77 -4.26
N GLY A 47 -13.70 -1.03 -3.95
CA GLY A 47 -14.27 -2.37 -3.96
C GLY A 47 -14.24 -3.08 -5.32
N MET A 48 -14.39 -2.30 -6.39
CA MET A 48 -14.41 -2.85 -7.75
C MET A 48 -13.03 -3.26 -8.28
N GLN A 49 -11.95 -2.81 -7.67
CA GLN A 49 -10.60 -3.00 -8.23
C GLN A 49 -10.22 -4.48 -8.43
N PRO A 50 -10.51 -5.40 -7.50
CA PRO A 50 -10.31 -6.83 -7.73
C PRO A 50 -11.24 -7.42 -8.79
N LEU A 51 -12.31 -6.71 -9.17
CA LEU A 51 -13.34 -7.17 -10.07
C LEU A 51 -13.20 -6.64 -11.50
N VAL A 52 -12.18 -5.84 -11.81
CA VAL A 52 -11.95 -5.24 -13.14
C VAL A 52 -12.04 -6.25 -14.29
N PRO A 53 -11.45 -7.46 -14.26
CA PRO A 53 -11.58 -8.43 -15.34
C PRO A 53 -13.05 -8.81 -15.62
N TYR A 54 -13.86 -8.93 -14.58
CA TYR A 54 -15.28 -9.31 -14.68
C TYR A 54 -16.16 -8.15 -15.18
N LEU A 55 -15.81 -6.91 -14.81
CA LEU A 55 -16.44 -5.71 -15.38
C LEU A 55 -16.14 -5.57 -16.89
N LEU A 56 -15.01 -6.10 -17.35
CA LEU A 56 -14.64 -6.16 -18.77
C LEU A 56 -15.25 -7.34 -19.52
N GLY A 57 -16.04 -8.20 -18.85
CA GLY A 57 -16.82 -9.26 -19.45
C GLY A 57 -16.28 -10.68 -19.25
N GLU A 58 -15.30 -10.89 -18.38
CA GLU A 58 -14.98 -12.22 -17.88
C GLU A 58 -16.10 -12.72 -16.96
N LYS A 59 -16.23 -14.04 -16.84
CA LYS A 59 -17.25 -14.65 -15.97
C LYS A 59 -16.70 -14.82 -14.57
N HIS A 60 -17.35 -14.21 -13.59
CA HIS A 60 -17.01 -14.44 -12.19
C HIS A 60 -17.53 -15.83 -11.75
N PRO A 61 -16.72 -16.64 -11.00
CA PRO A 61 -17.13 -17.99 -10.59
C PRO A 61 -18.38 -18.03 -9.70
N GLU A 62 -18.59 -16.97 -8.89
CA GLU A 62 -19.75 -16.87 -7.98
C GLU A 62 -21.01 -16.25 -8.65
N GLY A 63 -20.96 -15.88 -9.95
CA GLY A 63 -22.11 -15.39 -10.69
C GLY A 63 -22.06 -13.92 -11.06
N HIS A 64 -23.25 -13.32 -11.31
CA HIS A 64 -23.38 -11.97 -11.86
C HIS A 64 -23.73 -10.90 -10.84
N ARG A 65 -24.25 -11.28 -9.66
CA ARG A 65 -24.58 -10.38 -8.55
C ARG A 65 -23.67 -10.69 -7.39
N LEU A 66 -22.83 -9.74 -7.03
CA LEU A 66 -21.82 -9.89 -5.96
C LEU A 66 -22.01 -8.82 -4.90
N THR A 67 -21.61 -9.11 -3.67
CA THR A 67 -21.51 -8.13 -2.58
C THR A 67 -20.39 -8.50 -1.63
N ASP A 68 -19.73 -7.50 -1.08
CA ASP A 68 -18.74 -7.69 -0.02
C ASP A 68 -18.60 -6.46 0.89
N TYR A 69 -17.65 -6.57 1.81
CA TYR A 69 -17.00 -5.46 2.47
C TYR A 69 -15.52 -5.47 2.05
N GLN A 70 -15.07 -4.43 1.39
CA GLN A 70 -13.69 -4.35 0.90
C GLN A 70 -12.85 -3.43 1.76
N LYS A 71 -11.74 -3.96 2.27
CA LYS A 71 -10.67 -3.16 2.87
C LYS A 71 -10.04 -2.27 1.81
N CYS A 72 -9.99 -0.96 2.05
CA CYS A 72 -9.44 0.02 1.11
C CYS A 72 -8.38 0.89 1.79
N LEU A 73 -7.39 1.31 1.01
CA LEU A 73 -6.34 2.22 1.47
C LEU A 73 -6.03 3.27 0.42
N ARG A 74 -6.26 4.55 0.76
CA ARG A 74 -5.99 5.71 -0.10
C ARG A 74 -4.81 6.50 0.44
N THR A 75 -3.72 6.54 -0.33
CA THR A 75 -2.47 7.20 0.07
C THR A 75 -2.51 8.71 -0.09
N ASN A 76 -3.40 9.23 -0.93
CA ASN A 76 -3.55 10.67 -1.16
C ASN A 76 -4.07 11.37 0.09
N ASP A 77 -4.86 10.68 0.92
CA ASP A 77 -5.50 11.25 2.11
C ASP A 77 -4.57 11.28 3.34
N ILE A 78 -3.37 10.67 3.27
CA ILE A 78 -2.45 10.55 4.43
C ILE A 78 -2.13 11.91 5.06
N ASP A 79 -1.89 12.93 4.23
CA ASP A 79 -1.46 14.23 4.71
C ASP A 79 -2.63 15.05 5.30
N GLU A 80 -3.87 14.70 4.96
CA GLU A 80 -5.10 15.32 5.47
C GLU A 80 -5.60 14.67 6.77
N VAL A 81 -5.14 13.45 7.09
CA VAL A 81 -5.47 12.78 8.35
C VAL A 81 -5.05 13.61 9.55
N GLY A 82 -5.96 13.79 10.48
CA GLY A 82 -5.86 14.64 11.67
C GLY A 82 -7.02 15.62 11.77
N ASP A 83 -7.74 15.84 10.66
CA ASP A 83 -9.04 16.49 10.68
C ASP A 83 -10.12 15.55 11.27
N ASN A 84 -11.39 15.89 11.12
CA ASN A 84 -12.49 15.11 11.70
C ASN A 84 -13.11 14.06 10.75
N ARG A 85 -12.59 13.85 9.54
CA ARG A 85 -13.24 13.01 8.52
C ARG A 85 -12.31 12.13 7.68
N HIS A 86 -11.06 12.55 7.41
CA HIS A 86 -10.17 11.80 6.52
C HIS A 86 -9.56 10.58 7.20
N LEU A 87 -9.58 9.47 6.49
CA LEU A 87 -9.02 8.18 6.88
C LEU A 87 -8.19 7.62 5.73
N THR A 88 -6.99 7.14 6.03
CA THR A 88 -6.15 6.41 5.06
C THR A 88 -6.71 5.02 4.79
N PHE A 89 -7.03 4.30 5.86
CA PHE A 89 -7.70 3.00 5.80
C PHE A 89 -9.18 3.15 6.13
N PHE A 90 -10.02 2.58 5.27
CA PHE A 90 -11.47 2.52 5.47
C PHE A 90 -12.06 1.26 4.87
N GLU A 91 -13.29 0.96 5.21
CA GLU A 91 -14.04 -0.14 4.65
C GLU A 91 -15.11 0.37 3.69
N MET A 92 -15.12 -0.20 2.49
CA MET A 92 -16.12 0.06 1.46
C MET A 92 -17.06 -1.13 1.38
N LEU A 93 -18.35 -0.91 1.64
CA LEU A 93 -19.39 -1.89 1.39
C LEU A 93 -19.81 -1.79 -0.07
N GLY A 94 -19.73 -2.89 -0.80
CA GLY A 94 -19.96 -2.91 -2.24
C GLY A 94 -20.99 -3.94 -2.68
N ASN A 95 -21.72 -3.59 -3.74
CA ASN A 95 -22.53 -4.53 -4.50
C ASN A 95 -22.36 -4.29 -6.00
N TRP A 96 -22.32 -5.37 -6.76
CA TRP A 96 -22.01 -5.34 -8.19
C TRP A 96 -23.04 -6.11 -8.98
N SER A 97 -23.34 -5.56 -10.17
CA SER A 97 -24.05 -6.25 -11.26
C SER A 97 -23.10 -6.41 -12.43
N LEU A 98 -22.80 -7.64 -12.79
CA LEU A 98 -21.94 -7.99 -13.93
C LEU A 98 -22.80 -8.37 -15.12
N GLY A 99 -23.42 -7.36 -15.78
CA GLY A 99 -24.31 -7.57 -16.90
C GLY A 99 -25.68 -8.17 -16.55
N ASP A 100 -26.18 -7.98 -15.33
CA ASP A 100 -27.49 -8.45 -14.87
C ASP A 100 -28.48 -7.27 -14.77
N TYR A 101 -28.55 -6.59 -13.61
CA TYR A 101 -29.38 -5.40 -13.45
C TYR A 101 -28.59 -4.10 -13.74
N PHE A 102 -29.32 -3.00 -13.89
CA PHE A 102 -28.73 -1.69 -14.17
C PHE A 102 -29.41 -0.60 -13.31
N LYS A 103 -29.55 0.63 -13.80
CA LYS A 103 -29.97 1.84 -13.08
C LYS A 103 -31.22 1.66 -12.22
N GLU A 104 -32.30 1.12 -12.78
CA GLU A 104 -33.60 1.01 -12.11
C GLU A 104 -33.51 0.19 -10.81
N GLU A 105 -32.96 -1.03 -10.91
CA GLU A 105 -32.85 -1.92 -9.75
C GLU A 105 -31.80 -1.40 -8.75
N ALA A 106 -30.68 -0.81 -9.22
CA ALA A 106 -29.66 -0.22 -8.37
C ALA A 106 -30.21 0.93 -7.52
N VAL A 107 -30.88 1.90 -8.13
CA VAL A 107 -31.51 3.04 -7.43
C VAL A 107 -32.53 2.57 -6.42
N LYS A 108 -33.37 1.60 -6.82
CA LYS A 108 -34.40 1.04 -5.93
C LYS A 108 -33.78 0.36 -4.71
N MET A 109 -32.77 -0.50 -4.89
CA MET A 109 -32.11 -1.19 -3.78
C MET A 109 -31.38 -0.19 -2.86
N SER A 110 -30.71 0.81 -3.41
CA SER A 110 -30.05 1.83 -2.61
C SER A 110 -31.04 2.65 -1.77
N TYR A 111 -32.15 3.09 -2.39
CA TYR A 111 -33.21 3.80 -1.67
C TYR A 111 -33.80 2.93 -0.54
N GLU A 112 -34.15 1.69 -0.83
CA GLU A 112 -34.72 0.78 0.16
C GLU A 112 -33.76 0.47 1.30
N PHE A 113 -32.50 0.24 1.00
CA PHE A 113 -31.49 0.02 2.02
C PHE A 113 -31.33 1.22 2.97
N LEU A 114 -31.18 2.42 2.40
CA LEU A 114 -31.03 3.64 3.21
C LEU A 114 -32.27 3.92 4.07
N THR A 115 -33.48 3.80 3.48
CA THR A 115 -34.72 4.24 4.15
C THR A 115 -35.39 3.18 5.01
N LYS A 116 -35.26 1.88 4.64
CA LYS A 116 -35.94 0.78 5.36
C LYS A 116 -34.99 0.00 6.27
N GLU A 117 -33.76 -0.26 5.83
CA GLU A 117 -32.79 -1.03 6.61
C GLU A 117 -32.00 -0.14 7.60
N LEU A 118 -31.54 1.02 7.14
CA LEU A 118 -30.83 1.99 7.98
C LEU A 118 -31.75 3.02 8.62
N GLU A 119 -33.04 3.04 8.24
CA GLU A 119 -34.07 3.93 8.78
C GLU A 119 -33.72 5.43 8.68
N ILE A 120 -32.95 5.80 7.62
CA ILE A 120 -32.61 7.21 7.38
C ILE A 120 -33.85 7.95 6.86
N PRO A 121 -34.27 9.02 7.50
CA PRO A 121 -35.38 9.84 7.00
C PRO A 121 -35.10 10.40 5.61
N VAL A 122 -36.09 10.35 4.71
CA VAL A 122 -35.93 10.80 3.31
C VAL A 122 -35.53 12.27 3.22
N ASP A 123 -35.99 13.10 4.14
CA ASP A 123 -35.62 14.51 4.26
C ASP A 123 -34.16 14.74 4.66
N LYS A 124 -33.43 13.68 5.05
CA LYS A 124 -31.99 13.69 5.30
C LYS A 124 -31.16 13.19 4.10
N ILE A 125 -31.81 12.71 3.04
CA ILE A 125 -31.13 12.16 1.87
C ILE A 125 -31.17 13.20 0.73
N SER A 126 -30.02 13.49 0.15
CA SER A 126 -29.87 14.20 -1.11
C SER A 126 -29.09 13.34 -2.07
N VAL A 127 -29.35 13.45 -3.38
CA VAL A 127 -28.64 12.66 -4.38
C VAL A 127 -28.11 13.55 -5.50
N THR A 128 -27.00 13.11 -6.09
CA THR A 128 -26.44 13.76 -7.26
C THR A 128 -26.54 12.84 -8.47
N VAL A 129 -26.58 13.41 -9.64
CA VAL A 129 -26.58 12.69 -10.93
C VAL A 129 -25.75 13.45 -11.95
N PHE A 130 -25.28 12.77 -12.97
CA PHE A 130 -24.42 13.36 -13.98
C PHE A 130 -25.11 14.48 -14.78
N LYS A 131 -24.49 15.66 -14.82
CA LYS A 131 -24.97 16.86 -15.51
C LYS A 131 -24.85 16.77 -17.02
N GLY A 132 -23.99 15.88 -17.51
CA GLY A 132 -23.63 15.76 -18.92
C GLY A 132 -22.39 16.57 -19.29
N ASN A 133 -21.71 16.16 -20.35
CA ASN A 133 -20.58 16.83 -20.98
C ASN A 133 -20.67 16.71 -22.52
N GLU A 134 -19.57 17.01 -23.23
CA GLU A 134 -19.54 16.95 -24.70
C GLU A 134 -19.71 15.51 -25.24
N ASP A 135 -19.26 14.49 -24.48
CA ASP A 135 -19.25 13.10 -24.87
C ASP A 135 -20.51 12.33 -24.47
N CYS A 136 -21.11 12.71 -23.33
CA CYS A 136 -22.23 11.99 -22.73
C CYS A 136 -23.33 12.93 -22.28
N PRO A 137 -24.62 12.60 -22.58
CA PRO A 137 -25.74 13.48 -22.23
C PRO A 137 -25.99 13.48 -20.71
N ARG A 138 -26.73 14.49 -20.28
CA ARG A 138 -27.24 14.61 -18.91
C ARG A 138 -28.10 13.38 -18.55
N ASP A 139 -27.91 12.85 -17.34
CA ASP A 139 -28.58 11.62 -16.87
C ASP A 139 -29.97 11.91 -16.27
N GLU A 140 -30.93 12.27 -17.13
CA GLU A 140 -32.32 12.49 -16.74
C GLU A 140 -33.02 11.17 -16.33
N GLU A 141 -32.56 10.04 -16.83
CA GLU A 141 -33.11 8.73 -16.48
C GLU A 141 -32.90 8.43 -15.00
N THR A 142 -31.67 8.54 -14.49
CA THR A 142 -31.36 8.29 -13.08
C THR A 142 -32.07 9.29 -12.18
N ALA A 143 -32.16 10.58 -12.59
CA ALA A 143 -32.90 11.59 -11.83
C ALA A 143 -34.39 11.23 -11.71
N LYS A 144 -35.01 10.73 -12.78
CA LYS A 144 -36.40 10.27 -12.77
C LYS A 144 -36.59 9.04 -11.87
N LEU A 145 -35.67 8.07 -11.92
CA LEU A 145 -35.71 6.87 -11.07
C LEU A 145 -35.65 7.24 -9.58
N TRP A 146 -34.85 8.23 -9.20
CA TRP A 146 -34.79 8.73 -7.82
C TRP A 146 -36.11 9.38 -7.38
N VAL A 147 -36.78 10.14 -8.27
CA VAL A 147 -38.11 10.71 -7.96
C VAL A 147 -39.13 9.58 -7.80
N GLU A 148 -39.12 8.58 -8.68
CA GLU A 148 -40.02 7.42 -8.61
C GLU A 148 -39.76 6.57 -7.35
N ALA A 149 -38.51 6.48 -6.89
CA ALA A 149 -38.17 5.83 -5.62
C ALA A 149 -38.66 6.57 -4.39
N GLY A 150 -38.82 7.91 -4.47
CA GLY A 150 -39.36 8.73 -3.39
C GLY A 150 -38.47 9.89 -2.94
N ILE A 151 -37.37 10.18 -3.61
CA ILE A 151 -36.54 11.36 -3.32
C ILE A 151 -37.21 12.62 -3.93
N PRO A 152 -37.46 13.68 -3.13
CA PRO A 152 -38.00 14.94 -3.64
C PRO A 152 -37.12 15.55 -4.72
N ARG A 153 -37.74 16.12 -5.78
CA ARG A 153 -36.98 16.65 -6.93
C ARG A 153 -35.98 17.74 -6.53
N GLU A 154 -36.28 18.55 -5.54
CA GLU A 154 -35.43 19.60 -4.99
C GLU A 154 -34.20 19.09 -4.24
N ARG A 155 -34.11 17.77 -3.98
CA ARG A 155 -32.98 17.09 -3.36
C ARG A 155 -32.14 16.29 -4.38
N ILE A 156 -32.40 16.48 -5.68
CA ILE A 156 -31.66 15.86 -6.77
C ILE A 156 -30.86 16.93 -7.50
N TYR A 157 -29.54 16.83 -7.42
CA TYR A 157 -28.60 17.80 -7.98
C TYR A 157 -27.89 17.21 -9.20
N PHE A 158 -27.57 18.07 -10.18
CA PHE A 158 -26.84 17.66 -11.38
C PHE A 158 -25.43 18.26 -11.34
N LEU A 159 -24.43 17.40 -11.21
CA LEU A 159 -23.02 17.81 -11.09
C LEU A 159 -22.19 17.25 -12.24
N GLU A 160 -21.15 17.97 -12.64
CA GLU A 160 -20.22 17.53 -13.69
C GLU A 160 -19.33 16.39 -13.20
N ASP A 161 -19.03 16.36 -11.88
CA ASP A 161 -18.15 15.40 -11.24
C ASP A 161 -18.79 14.01 -11.09
N ASN A 162 -20.10 13.85 -11.37
CA ASN A 162 -20.75 12.53 -11.37
C ASN A 162 -20.43 11.71 -12.63
N TRP A 163 -19.14 11.62 -12.92
CA TRP A 163 -18.56 10.74 -13.91
C TRP A 163 -17.36 10.02 -13.33
N TRP A 164 -17.47 8.72 -13.15
CA TRP A 164 -16.44 7.92 -12.51
C TRP A 164 -15.65 7.08 -13.51
N ILE A 165 -14.35 6.88 -13.23
CA ILE A 165 -13.43 6.09 -14.05
C ILE A 165 -12.45 5.32 -13.17
N ALA A 166 -12.17 4.06 -13.53
CA ALA A 166 -11.18 3.21 -12.88
C ALA A 166 -9.75 3.57 -13.34
N GLY A 167 -9.14 4.57 -12.71
CA GLY A 167 -7.78 5.01 -13.06
C GLY A 167 -7.72 5.99 -14.24
N GLU A 168 -6.59 6.07 -14.92
CA GLU A 168 -6.42 6.94 -16.10
C GLU A 168 -7.12 6.36 -17.33
N THR A 169 -7.13 5.02 -17.45
CA THR A 169 -7.81 4.23 -18.46
C THR A 169 -8.58 3.09 -17.78
N GLY A 170 -9.74 2.73 -18.31
CA GLY A 170 -10.53 1.64 -17.71
C GLY A 170 -12.03 1.79 -17.91
N PRO A 171 -12.81 0.87 -17.30
CA PRO A 171 -14.25 0.97 -17.30
C PRO A 171 -14.71 2.25 -16.61
N CYS A 172 -15.72 2.91 -17.19
CA CYS A 172 -16.21 4.20 -16.73
C CYS A 172 -17.69 4.39 -17.06
N GLY A 173 -18.30 5.39 -16.47
CA GLY A 173 -19.68 5.78 -16.74
C GLY A 173 -20.18 6.86 -15.81
N SER A 174 -21.44 7.27 -16.02
CA SER A 174 -22.12 8.19 -15.10
C SER A 174 -22.32 7.52 -13.75
N ASP A 175 -22.32 8.34 -12.71
CA ASP A 175 -22.61 7.86 -11.38
C ASP A 175 -23.66 8.72 -10.67
N THR A 176 -24.15 8.21 -9.56
CA THR A 176 -25.08 8.88 -8.67
C THR A 176 -24.65 8.66 -7.24
N GLU A 177 -24.42 9.76 -6.55
CA GLU A 177 -23.97 9.75 -5.17
C GLU A 177 -25.13 10.08 -4.23
N MET A 178 -25.13 9.43 -3.09
CA MET A 178 -26.08 9.67 -2.01
C MET A 178 -25.41 10.39 -0.87
N PHE A 179 -26.00 11.47 -0.43
CA PHE A 179 -25.49 12.34 0.63
C PHE A 179 -26.44 12.37 1.82
N TYR A 180 -25.85 12.40 3.00
CA TYR A 180 -26.58 12.66 4.25
C TYR A 180 -26.54 14.16 4.57
N ASP A 181 -27.71 14.77 4.73
CA ASP A 181 -27.86 16.15 5.20
C ASP A 181 -27.73 16.19 6.74
N THR A 182 -26.61 16.73 7.21
CA THR A 182 -26.27 16.81 8.64
C THR A 182 -27.14 17.79 9.42
N GLY A 183 -27.91 18.63 8.72
CA GLY A 183 -28.72 19.70 9.31
C GLY A 183 -27.94 20.98 9.61
N LYS A 184 -26.67 21.08 9.20
CA LYS A 184 -25.94 22.36 9.26
C LYS A 184 -26.59 23.39 8.34
N GLU A 185 -26.49 24.67 8.72
CA GLU A 185 -26.93 25.77 7.87
C GLU A 185 -26.16 25.81 6.54
N PRO A 186 -26.81 26.16 5.43
CA PRO A 186 -26.15 26.34 4.15
C PRO A 186 -24.99 27.34 4.24
N CYS A 187 -23.86 27.06 3.60
CA CYS A 187 -22.70 27.96 3.56
C CYS A 187 -22.93 29.18 2.64
N SER A 188 -23.87 29.07 1.71
CA SER A 188 -24.27 30.12 0.75
C SER A 188 -25.66 29.84 0.17
N ASP A 189 -26.21 30.78 -0.61
CA ASP A 189 -27.47 30.60 -1.34
C ASP A 189 -27.39 29.49 -2.44
N HIS A 190 -26.19 29.09 -2.79
CA HIS A 190 -25.90 28.02 -3.77
C HIS A 190 -25.26 26.79 -3.12
N CYS A 191 -25.52 26.56 -1.83
CA CYS A 191 -24.99 25.39 -1.11
C CYS A 191 -25.67 24.12 -1.62
N ASP A 192 -24.85 23.23 -2.17
CA ASP A 192 -25.24 21.92 -2.71
C ASP A 192 -24.25 20.83 -2.26
N PRO A 193 -24.44 19.56 -2.64
CA PRO A 193 -23.54 18.46 -2.28
C PRO A 193 -22.09 18.61 -2.72
N SER A 194 -21.76 19.48 -3.69
CA SER A 194 -20.37 19.75 -4.08
C SER A 194 -19.61 20.63 -3.08
N CYS A 195 -20.31 21.21 -2.08
CA CYS A 195 -19.71 22.09 -1.10
C CYS A 195 -19.02 21.33 0.04
N ASP A 196 -17.79 21.72 0.37
CA ASP A 196 -17.00 21.18 1.49
C ASP A 196 -17.40 21.72 2.88
N CYS A 197 -18.55 22.36 3.02
CA CYS A 197 -18.97 22.98 4.27
C CYS A 197 -19.41 21.99 5.35
N GLY A 198 -19.56 20.70 4.99
CA GLY A 198 -20.00 19.64 5.88
C GLY A 198 -21.51 19.63 6.15
N LYS A 199 -22.32 20.34 5.36
CA LYS A 199 -23.77 20.18 5.37
C LYS A 199 -24.17 18.85 4.75
N TYR A 200 -23.59 18.52 3.63
CA TYR A 200 -23.78 17.25 2.94
C TYR A 200 -22.54 16.37 3.12
N VAL A 201 -22.76 15.14 3.54
CA VAL A 201 -21.70 14.12 3.67
C VAL A 201 -22.04 12.99 2.73
N GLU A 202 -21.19 12.75 1.72
CA GLU A 202 -21.30 11.61 0.83
C GLU A 202 -21.22 10.31 1.63
N ILE A 203 -22.21 9.43 1.44
CA ILE A 203 -22.29 8.15 2.14
C ILE A 203 -22.20 6.95 1.19
N TRP A 204 -22.64 7.08 -0.05
CA TRP A 204 -22.69 5.99 -1.02
C TRP A 204 -22.59 6.52 -2.44
N ASN A 205 -21.90 5.78 -3.33
CA ASN A 205 -21.85 6.07 -4.76
C ASN A 205 -22.26 4.81 -5.56
N ASN A 206 -23.10 4.98 -6.59
CA ASN A 206 -23.46 3.96 -7.59
C ASN A 206 -22.94 4.39 -8.95
N VAL A 207 -22.04 3.62 -9.53
CA VAL A 207 -21.45 3.86 -10.85
C VAL A 207 -22.12 2.96 -11.89
N PHE A 208 -22.58 3.57 -12.97
CA PHE A 208 -23.22 2.89 -14.11
C PHE A 208 -22.22 2.75 -15.24
N MET A 209 -21.47 1.66 -15.24
CA MET A 209 -20.39 1.42 -16.19
C MET A 209 -20.90 0.96 -17.55
N GLU A 210 -20.81 1.85 -18.54
CA GLU A 210 -21.22 1.63 -19.92
C GLU A 210 -20.06 1.70 -20.91
N PHE A 211 -18.95 2.36 -20.52
CA PHE A 211 -17.85 2.70 -21.41
C PHE A 211 -16.51 2.21 -20.88
N TYR A 212 -15.56 2.14 -21.80
CA TYR A 212 -14.13 2.00 -21.53
C TYR A 212 -13.40 3.22 -22.07
N LYS A 213 -12.64 3.90 -21.24
CA LYS A 213 -11.78 5.02 -21.64
C LYS A 213 -10.39 4.52 -22.01
N HIS A 214 -9.94 4.87 -23.21
CA HIS A 214 -8.62 4.57 -23.75
C HIS A 214 -7.58 5.66 -23.40
N GLU A 215 -6.28 5.36 -23.63
CA GLU A 215 -5.17 6.28 -23.39
C GLU A 215 -5.27 7.59 -24.20
N ASP A 216 -5.88 7.53 -25.39
CA ASP A 216 -6.13 8.70 -26.23
C ASP A 216 -7.34 9.54 -25.81
N GLY A 217 -8.00 9.15 -24.71
CA GLY A 217 -9.19 9.79 -24.17
C GLY A 217 -10.50 9.33 -24.83
N SER A 218 -10.47 8.51 -25.88
CA SER A 218 -11.68 8.04 -26.56
C SER A 218 -12.46 7.05 -25.68
N LEU A 219 -13.80 7.05 -25.86
CA LEU A 219 -14.72 6.15 -25.16
C LEU A 219 -15.25 5.10 -26.12
N THR A 220 -15.20 3.82 -25.71
CA THR A 220 -15.87 2.72 -26.40
C THR A 220 -16.86 2.05 -25.47
N LYS A 221 -18.00 1.55 -26.01
CA LYS A 221 -18.98 0.86 -25.19
C LYS A 221 -18.44 -0.48 -24.68
N LEU A 222 -18.71 -0.78 -23.41
CA LEU A 222 -18.49 -2.10 -22.84
C LEU A 222 -19.41 -3.14 -23.49
N LYS A 223 -19.03 -4.41 -23.39
CA LYS A 223 -19.84 -5.53 -23.90
C LYS A 223 -21.12 -5.74 -23.08
N GLN A 224 -21.14 -5.28 -21.86
CA GLN A 224 -22.24 -5.40 -20.91
C GLN A 224 -22.34 -4.12 -20.08
N HIS A 225 -23.52 -3.81 -19.59
CA HIS A 225 -23.73 -2.75 -18.61
C HIS A 225 -23.46 -3.32 -17.22
N ASN A 226 -22.67 -2.63 -16.42
CA ASN A 226 -22.38 -3.05 -15.06
C ASN A 226 -22.81 -1.99 -14.05
N VAL A 227 -23.09 -2.43 -12.84
CA VAL A 227 -23.24 -1.56 -11.68
C VAL A 227 -22.09 -1.85 -10.73
N ASP A 228 -21.40 -0.80 -10.33
CA ASP A 228 -20.43 -0.80 -9.24
C ASP A 228 -20.93 0.14 -8.15
N THR A 229 -20.84 -0.26 -6.89
CA THR A 229 -21.23 0.63 -5.80
C THR A 229 -20.23 0.61 -4.66
N GLY A 230 -20.14 1.75 -3.94
CA GLY A 230 -19.27 1.87 -2.78
C GLY A 230 -19.87 2.75 -1.69
N MET A 231 -20.21 2.14 -0.54
CA MET A 231 -20.66 2.84 0.66
C MET A 231 -19.52 2.88 1.69
N GLY A 232 -19.15 4.07 2.17
CA GLY A 232 -18.15 4.22 3.23
C GLY A 232 -18.70 3.81 4.59
N LEU A 233 -18.22 2.69 5.15
CA LEU A 233 -18.71 2.17 6.43
C LEU A 233 -18.52 3.16 7.57
N GLU A 234 -17.33 3.75 7.70
CA GLU A 234 -17.01 4.67 8.77
C GLU A 234 -17.87 5.95 8.69
N ARG A 235 -18.14 6.44 7.46
CA ARG A 235 -18.99 7.61 7.23
C ARG A 235 -20.43 7.36 7.68
N ILE A 236 -21.05 6.28 7.21
CA ILE A 236 -22.42 5.96 7.59
C ILE A 236 -22.52 5.61 9.08
N ASN A 237 -21.49 4.97 9.67
CA ASN A 237 -21.47 4.59 11.07
C ASN A 237 -21.55 5.81 11.99
N PHE A 238 -20.68 6.83 11.81
CA PHE A 238 -20.72 7.99 12.68
C PHE A 238 -22.00 8.81 12.51
N LEU A 239 -22.55 8.91 11.29
CA LEU A 239 -23.79 9.64 11.02
C LEU A 239 -24.98 8.97 11.71
N LEU A 240 -25.15 7.66 11.61
CA LEU A 240 -26.22 6.90 12.28
C LEU A 240 -26.11 6.96 13.82
N GLN A 241 -24.91 7.14 14.35
CA GLN A 241 -24.70 7.33 15.78
C GLN A 241 -24.92 8.78 16.23
N GLY A 242 -25.25 9.70 15.30
CA GLY A 242 -25.41 11.12 15.57
C GLY A 242 -24.11 11.80 16.00
N LYS A 243 -22.99 11.32 15.47
CA LYS A 243 -21.64 11.84 15.72
C LYS A 243 -21.19 12.76 14.59
N THR A 244 -20.11 13.47 14.79
CA THR A 244 -19.54 14.42 13.82
C THR A 244 -18.26 13.92 13.18
N SER A 245 -17.74 12.79 13.66
CA SER A 245 -16.46 12.21 13.25
C SER A 245 -16.43 10.70 13.46
N PRO A 246 -15.75 9.93 12.59
CA PRO A 246 -15.51 8.51 12.81
C PRO A 246 -14.73 8.24 14.12
N PHE A 247 -13.89 9.18 14.55
CA PHE A 247 -13.12 9.08 15.80
C PHE A 247 -13.98 9.06 17.07
N GLU A 248 -15.26 9.44 16.97
CA GLU A 248 -16.23 9.40 18.05
C GLU A 248 -17.08 8.11 18.06
N THR A 249 -16.73 7.10 17.24
CA THR A 249 -17.42 5.81 17.16
C THR A 249 -16.65 4.70 17.90
N GLU A 250 -17.30 3.56 18.12
CA GLU A 250 -16.68 2.40 18.75
C GLU A 250 -15.44 1.87 18.01
N LEU A 251 -15.25 2.24 16.74
CA LEU A 251 -14.06 1.85 16.00
C LEU A 251 -12.80 2.53 16.54
N PHE A 252 -12.91 3.74 17.08
CA PHE A 252 -11.79 4.56 17.51
C PHE A 252 -11.83 4.94 19.00
N ILE A 253 -13.00 5.04 19.63
CA ILE A 253 -13.15 5.49 21.02
C ILE A 253 -12.13 4.85 21.98
N PRO A 254 -11.94 3.51 22.03
CA PRO A 254 -11.03 2.90 23.00
C PRO A 254 -9.59 3.37 22.82
N ILE A 255 -9.17 3.63 21.59
CA ILE A 255 -7.82 4.14 21.30
C ILE A 255 -7.73 5.63 21.62
N MET A 256 -8.75 6.43 21.25
CA MET A 256 -8.78 7.86 21.56
C MET A 256 -8.75 8.11 23.07
N GLU A 257 -9.54 7.37 23.85
CA GLU A 257 -9.53 7.43 25.32
C GLU A 257 -8.17 7.05 25.90
N LYS A 258 -7.53 5.99 25.37
CA LYS A 258 -6.20 5.58 25.83
C LYS A 258 -5.13 6.59 25.47
N LEU A 259 -5.19 7.20 24.30
CA LEU A 259 -4.27 8.28 23.92
C LEU A 259 -4.44 9.51 24.82
N ALA A 260 -5.67 9.91 25.11
CA ALA A 260 -5.95 11.01 26.01
C ALA A 260 -5.46 10.74 27.45
N GLU A 261 -5.55 9.49 27.94
CA GLU A 261 -4.99 9.06 29.23
C GLU A 261 -3.46 9.16 29.28
N LEU A 262 -2.78 8.76 28.20
CA LEU A 262 -1.32 8.68 28.13
C LEU A 262 -0.67 10.03 27.79
N ALA A 263 -1.38 10.95 27.13
CA ALA A 263 -0.83 12.19 26.63
C ALA A 263 -0.50 13.16 27.76
N THR A 264 0.77 13.56 27.85
CA THR A 264 1.20 14.68 28.71
C THR A 264 1.02 16.05 28.05
N ASN A 265 0.92 16.09 26.72
CA ASN A 265 0.67 17.27 25.89
C ASN A 265 -0.54 17.01 24.96
N PRO A 266 -1.79 17.08 25.45
CA PRO A 266 -2.98 16.75 24.66
C PRO A 266 -3.08 17.58 23.39
N ASN A 267 -3.36 16.92 22.26
CA ASN A 267 -3.57 17.56 20.97
C ASN A 267 -4.44 16.64 20.09
N GLU A 268 -5.69 17.05 19.88
CA GLU A 268 -6.71 16.24 19.19
C GLU A 268 -6.28 15.80 17.78
N THR A 269 -5.67 16.70 17.00
CA THR A 269 -5.14 16.37 15.66
C THR A 269 -4.09 15.25 15.74
N SER A 270 -3.17 15.32 16.71
CA SER A 270 -2.14 14.29 16.90
C SER A 270 -2.75 12.97 17.38
N GLU A 271 -3.74 13.02 18.26
CA GLU A 271 -4.45 11.83 18.74
C GLU A 271 -5.17 11.12 17.59
N ARG A 272 -5.87 11.85 16.71
CA ARG A 272 -6.51 11.32 15.50
C ARG A 272 -5.49 10.69 14.55
N ILE A 273 -4.37 11.35 14.30
CA ILE A 273 -3.29 10.80 13.45
C ILE A 273 -2.75 9.49 14.03
N VAL A 274 -2.49 9.44 15.33
CA VAL A 274 -1.99 8.20 15.97
C VAL A 274 -3.03 7.09 15.86
N ALA A 275 -4.30 7.36 16.17
CA ALA A 275 -5.37 6.36 16.15
C ALA A 275 -5.61 5.80 14.74
N GLU A 276 -5.66 6.67 13.74
CA GLU A 276 -5.89 6.28 12.35
C GLU A 276 -4.70 5.52 11.78
N HIS A 277 -3.48 6.05 11.92
CA HIS A 277 -2.28 5.40 11.40
C HIS A 277 -1.97 4.07 12.11
N LEU A 278 -2.32 3.94 13.38
CA LEU A 278 -2.27 2.66 14.09
C LEU A 278 -3.16 1.62 13.40
N ARG A 279 -4.42 1.96 13.11
CA ARG A 279 -5.37 1.07 12.42
C ARG A 279 -4.87 0.73 11.02
N ALA A 280 -4.49 1.72 10.22
CA ALA A 280 -4.01 1.53 8.85
C ALA A 280 -2.75 0.65 8.79
N THR A 281 -1.77 0.89 9.65
CA THR A 281 -0.53 0.09 9.68
C THR A 281 -0.76 -1.33 10.13
N MET A 282 -1.63 -1.57 11.11
CA MET A 282 -1.99 -2.91 11.55
C MET A 282 -2.64 -3.72 10.43
N MET A 283 -3.55 -3.12 9.66
CA MET A 283 -4.19 -3.76 8.52
C MET A 283 -3.20 -4.09 7.41
N LEU A 284 -2.32 -3.14 7.06
CA LEU A 284 -1.27 -3.35 6.05
C LEU A 284 -0.31 -4.49 6.43
N ILE A 285 0.15 -4.52 7.68
CA ILE A 285 1.07 -5.56 8.16
C ILE A 285 0.37 -6.92 8.19
N SER A 286 -0.88 -6.97 8.62
CA SER A 286 -1.69 -8.19 8.63
C SER A 286 -1.91 -8.77 7.23
N ASP A 287 -2.03 -7.90 6.21
CA ASP A 287 -2.13 -8.28 4.79
C ASP A 287 -0.74 -8.54 4.14
N GLY A 288 0.34 -8.55 4.91
CA GLY A 288 1.68 -8.97 4.46
C GLY A 288 2.64 -7.84 4.08
N ALA A 289 2.25 -6.56 4.19
CA ALA A 289 3.17 -5.46 3.92
C ALA A 289 4.32 -5.43 4.94
N ARG A 290 5.51 -5.02 4.48
CA ARG A 290 6.70 -4.84 5.33
C ARG A 290 7.37 -3.50 5.02
N PRO A 291 7.87 -2.77 6.04
CA PRO A 291 8.53 -1.49 5.83
C PRO A 291 9.75 -1.62 4.92
N SER A 292 9.81 -0.80 3.88
CA SER A 292 10.95 -0.76 2.95
C SER A 292 11.21 0.67 2.44
N ASN A 293 12.18 0.84 1.53
CA ASN A 293 12.50 2.14 0.93
C ASN A 293 11.69 2.44 -0.34
N LEU A 294 10.89 1.49 -0.83
CA LEU A 294 10.19 1.57 -2.11
C LEU A 294 8.74 1.12 -1.97
N ASP A 295 7.90 1.60 -2.86
CA ASP A 295 6.55 1.16 -3.11
C ASP A 295 5.68 1.06 -1.82
N ARG A 296 4.95 -0.03 -1.69
CA ARG A 296 4.05 -0.33 -0.55
C ARG A 296 4.74 -0.24 0.81
N GLY A 297 5.99 -0.73 0.87
CA GLY A 297 6.76 -0.70 2.11
C GLY A 297 7.20 0.70 2.51
N TYR A 298 7.38 1.61 1.55
CA TYR A 298 7.64 3.02 1.83
C TYR A 298 6.42 3.71 2.46
N VAL A 299 5.22 3.45 1.92
CA VAL A 299 3.97 3.99 2.48
C VAL A 299 3.77 3.49 3.91
N LEU A 300 3.91 2.19 4.15
CA LEU A 300 3.81 1.63 5.51
C LEU A 300 4.83 2.28 6.45
N ARG A 301 6.06 2.48 6.01
CA ARG A 301 7.09 3.18 6.77
C ARG A 301 6.71 4.63 7.07
N LYS A 302 6.15 5.37 6.08
CA LYS A 302 5.64 6.74 6.25
C LYS A 302 4.60 6.80 7.37
N LEU A 303 3.61 5.90 7.34
CA LEU A 303 2.54 5.84 8.33
C LEU A 303 3.07 5.55 9.75
N ILE A 304 3.92 4.54 9.91
CA ILE A 304 4.53 4.21 11.21
C ILE A 304 5.32 5.40 11.76
N ARG A 305 6.16 6.02 10.94
CA ARG A 305 7.01 7.14 11.36
C ARG A 305 6.20 8.39 11.72
N ARG A 306 5.15 8.69 10.97
CA ARG A 306 4.24 9.80 11.27
C ARG A 306 3.52 9.55 12.59
N MET A 307 3.01 8.35 12.81
CA MET A 307 2.40 7.94 14.08
C MET A 307 3.38 8.10 15.26
N VAL A 308 4.58 7.55 15.17
CA VAL A 308 5.63 7.64 16.23
C VAL A 308 5.98 9.08 16.55
N ARG A 309 6.10 9.93 15.53
CA ARG A 309 6.34 11.37 15.72
C ARG A 309 5.20 12.05 16.48
N HIS A 310 3.95 11.74 16.15
CA HIS A 310 2.79 12.31 16.84
C HIS A 310 2.64 11.75 18.26
N MET A 311 3.04 10.50 18.54
CA MET A 311 3.18 10.00 19.92
C MET A 311 4.20 10.83 20.72
N ASN A 312 5.37 11.16 20.14
CA ASN A 312 6.35 12.05 20.77
C ASN A 312 5.76 13.44 21.04
N LYS A 313 5.01 14.01 20.08
CA LYS A 313 4.37 15.33 20.24
C LYS A 313 3.33 15.35 21.36
N LEU A 314 2.60 14.26 21.54
CA LEU A 314 1.69 14.04 22.66
C LEU A 314 2.42 13.80 24.00
N GLY A 315 3.75 13.60 23.99
CA GLY A 315 4.53 13.24 25.16
C GLY A 315 4.23 11.83 25.68
N ILE A 316 3.79 10.94 24.79
CA ILE A 316 3.52 9.53 25.09
C ILE A 316 4.82 8.74 25.01
N ASP A 317 5.11 7.93 26.03
CA ASP A 317 6.26 7.05 26.02
C ASP A 317 6.16 6.04 24.87
N GLN A 318 7.25 5.86 24.14
CA GLN A 318 7.28 4.99 22.96
C GLN A 318 7.13 3.49 23.27
N SER A 319 7.27 3.10 24.54
CA SER A 319 6.96 1.73 25.01
C SER A 319 5.46 1.42 24.98
N GLU A 320 4.60 2.46 25.03
CA GLU A 320 3.14 2.30 24.97
C GLU A 320 2.62 1.87 23.60
N LEU A 321 3.45 1.89 22.54
CA LEU A 321 3.06 1.39 21.23
C LEU A 321 2.55 -0.06 21.30
N SER A 322 3.19 -0.92 22.11
CA SER A 322 2.75 -2.30 22.36
C SER A 322 1.36 -2.37 22.98
N THR A 323 1.07 -1.50 23.93
CA THR A 323 -0.23 -1.39 24.59
C THR A 323 -1.31 -0.97 23.58
N LEU A 324 -1.01 0.04 22.76
CA LEU A 324 -1.94 0.54 21.74
C LEU A 324 -2.26 -0.51 20.67
N VAL A 325 -1.25 -1.25 20.18
CA VAL A 325 -1.43 -2.33 19.20
C VAL A 325 -2.35 -3.43 19.76
N LYS A 326 -2.11 -3.90 20.99
CA LYS A 326 -2.92 -4.93 21.62
C LYS A 326 -4.35 -4.47 21.89
N LEU A 327 -4.53 -3.24 22.37
CA LEU A 327 -5.83 -2.64 22.61
C LEU A 327 -6.63 -2.53 21.32
N ASN A 328 -6.00 -2.06 20.22
CA ASN A 328 -6.69 -1.92 18.94
C ASN A 328 -7.04 -3.27 18.29
N ALA A 329 -6.17 -4.28 18.40
CA ALA A 329 -6.48 -5.63 17.95
C ALA A 329 -7.69 -6.23 18.69
N GLU A 330 -7.76 -6.03 20.01
CA GLU A 330 -8.89 -6.48 20.83
C GLU A 330 -10.17 -5.71 20.50
N ASN A 331 -10.07 -4.38 20.29
CA ASN A 331 -11.20 -3.54 19.91
C ASN A 331 -11.83 -3.96 18.57
N LEU A 332 -11.00 -4.30 17.60
CA LEU A 332 -11.43 -4.58 16.23
C LEU A 332 -11.65 -6.09 15.94
N LYS A 333 -11.54 -6.97 16.93
CA LYS A 333 -11.57 -8.43 16.73
C LYS A 333 -12.85 -8.97 16.10
N GLU A 334 -14.00 -8.32 16.33
CA GLU A 334 -15.28 -8.73 15.73
C GLU A 334 -15.34 -8.37 14.24
N MET A 335 -14.68 -7.25 13.85
CA MET A 335 -14.60 -6.79 12.47
C MET A 335 -13.47 -7.48 11.70
N TYR A 336 -12.32 -7.64 12.33
CA TYR A 336 -11.06 -8.12 11.73
C TYR A 336 -10.35 -9.10 12.68
N PRO A 337 -10.83 -10.35 12.82
CA PRO A 337 -10.26 -11.34 13.73
C PRO A 337 -8.79 -11.67 13.42
N GLU A 338 -8.34 -11.45 12.17
CA GLU A 338 -6.96 -11.60 11.74
C GLU A 338 -5.98 -10.68 12.47
N LEU A 339 -6.41 -9.49 12.91
CA LEU A 339 -5.55 -8.58 13.67
C LEU A 339 -5.14 -9.18 15.01
N LEU A 340 -6.07 -9.83 15.70
CA LEU A 340 -5.78 -10.50 16.97
C LEU A 340 -4.88 -11.73 16.75
N LYS A 341 -5.12 -12.49 15.67
CA LYS A 341 -4.29 -13.63 15.30
C LYS A 341 -2.85 -13.24 14.99
N ASN A 342 -2.66 -12.10 14.31
CA ASN A 342 -1.36 -11.63 13.82
C ASN A 342 -0.74 -10.57 14.77
N VAL A 343 -1.32 -10.31 15.95
CA VAL A 343 -0.94 -9.18 16.83
C VAL A 343 0.54 -9.16 17.20
N VAL A 344 1.15 -10.32 17.44
CA VAL A 344 2.59 -10.42 17.80
C VAL A 344 3.48 -10.01 16.63
N GLU A 345 3.14 -10.45 15.42
CA GLU A 345 3.87 -10.08 14.22
C GLU A 345 3.74 -8.58 13.91
N ILE A 346 2.51 -8.05 14.00
CA ILE A 346 2.22 -6.62 13.84
C ILE A 346 3.04 -5.79 14.82
N GLU A 347 3.01 -6.16 16.11
CA GLU A 347 3.77 -5.49 17.18
C GLU A 347 5.28 -5.47 16.86
N ASN A 348 5.85 -6.62 16.49
CA ASN A 348 7.29 -6.74 16.20
C ASN A 348 7.71 -5.85 15.03
N VAL A 349 6.96 -5.85 13.93
CA VAL A 349 7.24 -5.04 12.74
C VAL A 349 7.19 -3.54 13.08
N MET A 350 6.18 -3.12 13.84
CA MET A 350 6.02 -1.71 14.22
C MET A 350 7.12 -1.26 15.18
N LEU A 351 7.47 -2.08 16.17
CA LEU A 351 8.55 -1.77 17.13
C LEU A 351 9.92 -1.68 16.43
N GLU A 352 10.21 -2.60 15.51
CA GLU A 352 11.46 -2.57 14.76
C GLU A 352 11.62 -1.28 13.94
N GLU A 353 10.57 -0.86 13.21
CA GLU A 353 10.62 0.38 12.42
C GLU A 353 10.63 1.63 13.32
N LYS A 354 9.89 1.63 14.43
CA LYS A 354 9.95 2.66 15.45
C LYS A 354 11.38 2.84 15.97
N ASP A 355 12.06 1.77 16.38
CA ASP A 355 13.42 1.83 16.93
C ASP A 355 14.43 2.33 15.90
N LYS A 356 14.27 1.95 14.62
CA LYS A 356 15.08 2.50 13.52
C LYS A 356 14.84 4.00 13.35
N PHE A 357 13.59 4.43 13.40
CA PHE A 357 13.22 5.83 13.19
C PHE A 357 13.66 6.71 14.35
N MET A 358 13.49 6.29 15.61
CA MET A 358 13.89 7.06 16.78
C MET A 358 15.38 7.42 16.78
N LYS A 359 16.25 6.55 16.23
CA LYS A 359 17.68 6.83 16.07
C LYS A 359 17.96 7.96 15.08
N THR A 360 17.12 8.11 14.04
CA THR A 360 17.28 9.13 13.00
C THR A 360 16.53 10.42 13.33
N LEU A 361 15.43 10.33 14.06
CA LEU A 361 14.55 11.45 14.38
C LEU A 361 15.29 12.56 15.16
N ALA A 362 15.94 12.22 16.26
CA ALA A 362 16.66 13.19 17.10
C ALA A 362 17.79 13.92 16.33
N ASN A 363 18.50 13.21 15.43
CA ASN A 363 19.52 13.80 14.59
C ASN A 363 18.91 14.70 13.52
N GLY A 364 17.84 14.24 12.85
CA GLY A 364 17.13 15.00 11.82
C GLY A 364 16.51 16.29 12.36
N GLU A 365 15.84 16.23 13.51
CA GLU A 365 15.28 17.41 14.17
C GLU A 365 16.35 18.44 14.55
N ARG A 366 17.49 17.97 15.05
CA ARG A 366 18.62 18.87 15.36
C ARG A 366 19.13 19.59 14.11
N GLU A 367 19.30 18.89 12.99
CA GLU A 367 19.77 19.49 11.75
C GLU A 367 18.68 20.38 11.10
N PHE A 368 17.43 20.00 11.20
CA PHE A 368 16.29 20.83 10.81
C PHE A 368 16.28 22.16 11.61
N ASN A 369 16.44 22.10 12.92
CA ASN A 369 16.48 23.31 13.77
C ASN A 369 17.65 24.23 13.40
N LYS A 370 18.82 23.68 13.04
CA LYS A 370 19.95 24.49 12.54
C LYS A 370 19.59 25.16 11.21
N LEU A 371 18.91 24.43 10.32
CA LEU A 371 18.45 24.96 9.03
C LEU A 371 17.45 26.10 9.22
N ILE A 372 16.42 25.92 10.05
CA ILE A 372 15.42 26.95 10.35
C ILE A 372 16.07 28.20 10.95
N ASN A 373 17.01 28.05 11.90
CA ASN A 373 17.73 29.19 12.49
C ASN A 373 18.56 29.93 11.43
N ARG A 374 19.19 29.22 10.51
CA ARG A 374 19.92 29.83 9.38
C ARG A 374 18.97 30.62 8.48
N LEU A 375 17.81 30.06 8.13
CA LEU A 375 16.82 30.73 7.28
C LEU A 375 16.23 31.97 7.97
N LYS A 376 15.90 31.91 9.25
CA LYS A 376 15.47 33.06 10.06
C LYS A 376 16.51 34.20 10.02
N ASN A 377 17.78 33.87 10.20
CA ASN A 377 18.89 34.85 10.16
C ASN A 377 19.10 35.49 8.79
N THR A 378 18.62 34.84 7.72
CA THR A 378 18.68 35.37 6.35
C THR A 378 17.36 35.94 5.85
N ASN A 379 16.37 36.14 6.76
CA ASN A 379 15.01 36.60 6.44
C ASN A 379 14.28 35.78 5.36
N LYS A 380 14.58 34.49 5.28
CA LYS A 380 13.84 33.54 4.44
C LYS A 380 12.76 32.87 5.26
N ASP A 381 11.58 32.67 4.67
CA ASP A 381 10.41 32.02 5.28
C ASP A 381 10.02 30.71 4.59
N THR A 382 10.83 30.24 3.65
CA THR A 382 10.52 29.10 2.79
C THR A 382 11.69 28.13 2.74
N LEU A 383 11.42 26.83 2.92
CA LEU A 383 12.36 25.74 2.65
C LEU A 383 12.33 25.38 1.17
N GLU A 384 13.50 25.29 0.56
CA GLU A 384 13.64 24.88 -0.84
C GLU A 384 13.70 23.34 -0.93
N SER A 385 13.27 22.78 -2.06
CA SER A 385 13.31 21.32 -2.35
C SER A 385 14.68 20.69 -2.06
N LYS A 386 15.78 21.40 -2.37
CA LYS A 386 17.16 20.93 -2.10
C LYS A 386 17.47 20.78 -0.62
N GLU A 387 16.91 21.64 0.23
CA GLU A 387 17.12 21.60 1.68
C GLU A 387 16.36 20.42 2.30
N ILE A 388 15.12 20.19 1.82
CA ILE A 388 14.29 19.03 2.20
C ILE A 388 14.98 17.74 1.76
N PHE A 389 15.45 17.70 0.51
CA PHE A 389 16.14 16.53 -0.03
C PHE A 389 17.47 16.24 0.69
N ASN A 390 18.25 17.27 1.08
CA ASN A 390 19.50 17.09 1.82
C ASN A 390 19.28 16.48 3.21
N LEU A 391 18.21 16.87 3.90
CA LEU A 391 17.84 16.25 5.19
C LEU A 391 17.51 14.76 5.00
N TYR A 392 16.86 14.40 3.93
CA TYR A 392 16.57 13.01 3.59
C TYR A 392 17.82 12.22 3.20
N GLU A 393 18.59 12.72 2.23
CA GLU A 393 19.75 12.01 1.67
C GLU A 393 20.87 11.82 2.71
N THR A 394 21.13 12.86 3.50
CA THR A 394 22.28 12.88 4.43
C THR A 394 21.94 12.28 5.80
N TYR A 395 20.75 12.56 6.31
CA TYR A 395 20.39 12.20 7.68
C TYR A 395 19.27 11.15 7.76
N GLY A 396 18.72 10.72 6.62
CA GLY A 396 17.60 9.79 6.56
C GLY A 396 16.30 10.38 7.14
N PHE A 397 16.22 11.72 7.21
CA PHE A 397 15.08 12.42 7.78
C PHE A 397 13.95 12.53 6.74
N PRO A 398 12.75 11.98 7.00
CA PRO A 398 11.71 11.90 6.01
C PRO A 398 11.25 13.29 5.52
N PRO A 399 11.04 13.47 4.19
CA PRO A 399 10.56 14.74 3.64
C PRO A 399 9.24 15.20 4.23
N GLU A 400 8.34 14.27 4.52
CA GLU A 400 7.03 14.54 5.11
C GLU A 400 7.19 15.15 6.52
N VAL A 401 8.08 14.57 7.33
CA VAL A 401 8.39 15.11 8.67
C VAL A 401 9.03 16.50 8.56
N THR A 402 9.87 16.70 7.54
CA THR A 402 10.48 18.03 7.28
C THR A 402 9.42 19.06 6.92
N LYS A 403 8.45 18.71 6.06
CA LYS A 403 7.33 19.58 5.65
C LYS A 403 6.44 19.92 6.86
N ASP A 404 6.04 18.93 7.64
CA ASP A 404 5.25 19.13 8.84
C ASP A 404 5.93 20.07 9.82
N LEU A 405 7.22 19.85 10.09
CA LEU A 405 8.01 20.71 10.98
C LEU A 405 8.18 22.14 10.42
N ALA A 406 8.27 22.30 9.10
CA ALA A 406 8.30 23.61 8.47
C ALA A 406 7.02 24.38 8.76
N LEU A 407 5.85 23.79 8.52
CA LEU A 407 4.56 24.40 8.82
C LEU A 407 4.38 24.71 10.31
N GLU A 408 4.76 23.82 11.20
CA GLU A 408 4.74 24.04 12.67
C GLU A 408 5.61 25.22 13.11
N ASN A 409 6.69 25.51 12.37
CA ASN A 409 7.55 26.66 12.62
C ASN A 409 7.16 27.92 11.84
N ASN A 410 5.99 27.94 11.20
CA ASN A 410 5.49 29.01 10.34
C ASN A 410 6.37 29.27 9.10
N PHE A 411 7.02 28.22 8.57
CA PHE A 411 7.74 28.25 7.31
C PHE A 411 6.87 27.64 6.20
N LYS A 412 6.98 28.23 5.03
CA LYS A 412 6.50 27.62 3.79
C LYS A 412 7.53 26.61 3.29
N TYR A 413 7.10 25.73 2.40
CA TYR A 413 8.04 24.88 1.66
C TYR A 413 7.72 24.94 0.16
N ASP A 414 8.78 24.84 -0.66
CA ASP A 414 8.66 24.64 -2.10
C ASP A 414 9.09 23.21 -2.42
N ASP A 415 8.16 22.37 -2.80
CA ASP A 415 8.40 20.99 -3.21
C ASP A 415 8.42 20.79 -4.72
N LYS A 416 8.30 21.89 -5.50
CA LYS A 416 8.51 21.86 -6.94
C LYS A 416 9.93 21.41 -7.23
N GLY A 417 10.09 20.31 -7.92
CA GLY A 417 11.40 19.71 -8.19
C GLY A 417 11.89 18.73 -7.11
N LEU A 418 11.19 18.55 -6.00
CA LEU A 418 11.52 17.51 -5.02
C LEU A 418 11.41 16.12 -5.66
N ASP A 419 10.37 15.87 -6.43
CA ASP A 419 10.17 14.64 -7.20
C ASP A 419 11.29 14.41 -8.25
N GLU A 420 11.78 15.48 -8.87
CA GLU A 420 12.91 15.39 -9.79
C GLU A 420 14.20 15.01 -9.07
N LEU A 421 14.42 15.54 -7.87
CA LEU A 421 15.56 15.17 -7.02
C LEU A 421 15.47 13.71 -6.58
N PHE A 422 14.28 13.25 -6.19
CA PHE A 422 14.04 11.84 -5.86
C PHE A 422 14.25 10.94 -7.09
N LYS A 423 13.68 11.28 -8.25
CA LYS A 423 13.87 10.55 -9.51
C LYS A 423 15.34 10.51 -9.91
N ALA A 424 16.07 11.63 -9.78
CA ALA A 424 17.50 11.69 -10.07
C ALA A 424 18.32 10.82 -9.10
N HIS A 425 17.99 10.83 -7.80
CA HIS A 425 18.61 9.98 -6.79
C HIS A 425 18.27 8.51 -7.04
N GLN A 426 17.01 8.19 -7.33
CA GLN A 426 16.56 6.86 -7.69
C GLN A 426 17.25 6.37 -8.98
N LYS A 427 17.40 7.23 -10.00
CA LYS A 427 18.11 6.92 -11.24
C LYS A 427 19.60 6.68 -11.00
N LYS A 428 20.24 7.46 -10.12
CA LYS A 428 21.61 7.18 -9.65
C LYS A 428 21.70 5.86 -8.89
N SER A 429 20.73 5.59 -8.03
CA SER A 429 20.62 4.32 -7.30
C SER A 429 20.30 3.15 -8.26
N GLN A 430 19.46 3.37 -9.28
CA GLN A 430 19.16 2.40 -10.34
C GLN A 430 20.34 2.18 -11.26
N GLN A 431 21.05 3.22 -11.68
CA GLN A 431 22.31 3.07 -12.43
C GLN A 431 23.36 2.32 -11.63
N GLY A 432 23.41 2.53 -10.30
CA GLY A 432 24.18 1.68 -9.39
C GLY A 432 23.60 0.26 -9.27
N SER A 433 22.30 0.04 -9.55
CA SER A 433 21.65 -1.27 -9.54
C SER A 433 21.59 -1.93 -10.92
N GLU A 434 21.52 -1.17 -12.01
CA GLU A 434 21.67 -1.70 -13.39
C GLU A 434 23.10 -2.20 -13.64
N GLN A 435 24.09 -1.58 -13.01
CA GLN A 435 25.41 -2.21 -12.87
C GLN A 435 25.38 -3.47 -11.99
N LYS A 436 24.43 -3.58 -11.05
CA LYS A 436 24.17 -4.80 -10.25
C LYS A 436 23.42 -5.89 -11.03
N PHE A 437 22.66 -5.55 -12.08
CA PHE A 437 21.96 -6.54 -12.92
C PHE A 437 22.90 -7.33 -13.86
N LYS A 438 24.14 -6.88 -14.03
CA LYS A 438 25.20 -7.66 -14.67
C LYS A 438 25.87 -8.66 -13.71
N GLY A 439 25.08 -9.34 -12.87
CA GLY A 439 25.59 -10.34 -11.91
C GLY A 439 26.37 -9.74 -10.74
N GLY A 440 26.19 -8.45 -10.43
CA GLY A 440 26.95 -7.77 -9.36
C GLY A 440 28.36 -7.36 -9.75
N LEU A 441 28.71 -7.49 -11.03
CA LEU A 441 30.03 -7.14 -11.58
C LEU A 441 30.21 -5.62 -11.64
N ALA A 442 31.31 -5.10 -11.10
CA ALA A 442 31.72 -3.72 -11.28
C ALA A 442 32.31 -3.47 -12.68
N GLY A 443 32.85 -4.51 -13.33
CA GLY A 443 33.43 -4.55 -14.67
C GLY A 443 33.36 -5.93 -15.29
N ASN A 444 34.14 -6.16 -16.36
CA ASN A 444 34.24 -7.45 -17.06
C ASN A 444 35.70 -7.96 -17.09
N SER A 445 36.50 -7.66 -16.08
CA SER A 445 37.85 -8.22 -15.98
C SER A 445 37.79 -9.74 -15.76
N GLU A 446 38.85 -10.45 -16.14
CA GLU A 446 38.97 -11.89 -15.94
C GLU A 446 38.72 -12.27 -14.47
N THR A 447 39.23 -11.51 -13.53
CA THR A 447 39.07 -11.74 -12.09
C THR A 447 37.62 -11.60 -11.65
N GLU A 448 36.90 -10.59 -12.17
CA GLU A 448 35.49 -10.39 -11.84
C GLU A 448 34.61 -11.51 -12.41
N VAL A 449 34.91 -12.02 -13.59
CA VAL A 449 34.24 -13.17 -14.22
C VAL A 449 34.42 -14.44 -13.37
N LYS A 450 35.61 -14.65 -12.83
CA LYS A 450 35.91 -15.76 -11.88
C LYS A 450 35.07 -15.61 -10.61
N TYR A 451 35.07 -14.43 -9.99
CA TYR A 451 34.23 -14.17 -8.81
C TYR A 451 32.74 -14.35 -9.10
N HIS A 452 32.27 -14.01 -10.29
CA HIS A 452 30.87 -14.20 -10.66
C HIS A 452 30.48 -15.69 -10.66
N THR A 453 31.33 -16.54 -11.23
CA THR A 453 31.09 -17.99 -11.17
C THR A 453 31.15 -18.51 -9.74
N ALA A 454 32.10 -18.03 -8.93
CA ALA A 454 32.19 -18.39 -7.52
C ALA A 454 30.94 -17.99 -6.70
N THR A 455 30.18 -16.92 -7.08
CA THR A 455 28.93 -16.58 -6.41
C THR A 455 27.85 -17.65 -6.60
N HIS A 456 27.77 -18.25 -7.79
CA HIS A 456 26.82 -19.33 -8.08
C HIS A 456 27.17 -20.61 -7.27
N LEU A 457 28.46 -20.97 -7.17
CA LEU A 457 28.89 -22.08 -6.31
C LEU A 457 28.59 -21.81 -4.84
N LEU A 458 28.85 -20.60 -4.35
CA LEU A 458 28.53 -20.22 -2.97
C LEU A 458 27.05 -20.28 -2.68
N ASN A 459 26.19 -19.81 -3.62
CA ASN A 459 24.74 -19.87 -3.49
C ASN A 459 24.25 -21.33 -3.34
N ALA A 460 24.74 -22.21 -4.20
CA ALA A 460 24.42 -23.63 -4.12
C ALA A 460 24.93 -24.28 -2.82
N ALA A 461 26.15 -23.94 -2.40
CA ALA A 461 26.75 -24.46 -1.16
C ALA A 461 25.97 -24.04 0.08
N LEU A 462 25.51 -22.79 0.16
CA LEU A 462 24.70 -22.27 1.27
C LEU A 462 23.41 -23.08 1.45
N LYS A 463 22.77 -23.50 0.38
CA LYS A 463 21.53 -24.30 0.44
C LYS A 463 21.77 -25.72 0.97
N ILE A 464 22.94 -26.26 0.72
CA ILE A 464 23.31 -27.60 1.18
C ILE A 464 23.80 -27.58 2.63
N VAL A 465 24.65 -26.61 2.96
CA VAL A 465 25.35 -26.55 4.27
C VAL A 465 24.53 -25.89 5.35
N VAL A 466 23.79 -24.82 5.02
CA VAL A 466 23.08 -23.98 6.00
C VAL A 466 21.59 -24.30 5.98
N SER A 467 20.89 -23.98 4.90
CA SER A 467 19.45 -24.24 4.76
C SER A 467 19.01 -24.12 3.28
N PRO A 468 18.08 -24.98 2.80
CA PRO A 468 17.45 -24.82 1.49
C PRO A 468 16.77 -23.46 1.29
N ASP A 469 16.39 -22.77 2.39
CA ASP A 469 15.76 -21.45 2.39
C ASP A 469 16.76 -20.29 2.30
N CYS A 470 18.05 -20.58 2.14
CA CYS A 470 19.06 -19.59 1.84
C CYS A 470 18.90 -19.10 0.40
N HIS A 471 18.52 -17.82 0.24
CA HIS A 471 18.37 -17.20 -1.07
C HIS A 471 19.25 -15.96 -1.19
N GLN A 472 19.84 -15.76 -2.34
CA GLN A 472 20.61 -14.55 -2.64
C GLN A 472 19.72 -13.30 -2.54
N LYS A 473 20.20 -12.27 -1.83
CA LYS A 473 19.58 -10.95 -1.73
C LYS A 473 20.38 -9.86 -2.45
N GLY A 474 21.63 -10.13 -2.78
CA GLY A 474 22.48 -9.23 -3.53
C GLY A 474 23.92 -9.72 -3.62
N SER A 475 24.64 -9.18 -4.60
CA SER A 475 26.08 -9.41 -4.75
C SER A 475 26.76 -8.11 -5.17
N ASN A 476 28.07 -8.02 -4.91
CA ASN A 476 28.93 -6.98 -5.42
C ASN A 476 30.33 -7.56 -5.63
N ILE A 477 30.81 -7.49 -6.86
CA ILE A 477 32.06 -8.09 -7.30
C ILE A 477 32.99 -6.97 -7.76
N THR A 478 34.20 -6.98 -7.21
CA THR A 478 35.32 -6.10 -7.61
C THR A 478 36.55 -6.97 -7.87
N PRO A 479 37.61 -6.43 -8.51
CA PRO A 479 38.84 -7.21 -8.71
C PRO A 479 39.49 -7.74 -7.42
N GLU A 480 39.21 -7.10 -6.26
CA GLU A 480 39.83 -7.46 -4.99
C GLU A 480 39.02 -8.50 -4.21
N ARG A 481 37.71 -8.59 -4.46
CA ARG A 481 36.83 -9.47 -3.66
C ARG A 481 35.45 -9.65 -4.27
N MET A 482 34.75 -10.70 -3.81
CA MET A 482 33.30 -10.81 -3.93
C MET A 482 32.61 -10.54 -2.58
N ARG A 483 31.41 -9.97 -2.66
CA ARG A 483 30.45 -9.83 -1.56
C ARG A 483 29.16 -10.53 -1.96
N PHE A 484 28.63 -11.34 -1.05
CA PHE A 484 27.39 -12.09 -1.25
C PHE A 484 26.46 -11.91 -0.07
N ASP A 485 25.27 -11.38 -0.31
CA ASP A 485 24.23 -11.17 0.69
C ASP A 485 23.13 -12.23 0.51
N PHE A 486 22.73 -12.91 1.58
CA PHE A 486 21.79 -14.03 1.53
C PHE A 486 20.88 -14.08 2.76
N THR A 487 19.68 -14.69 2.61
CA THR A 487 18.77 -14.92 3.74
C THR A 487 19.33 -15.98 4.67
N CYS A 488 19.37 -15.66 5.98
CA CYS A 488 19.75 -16.59 7.03
C CYS A 488 19.32 -16.00 8.38
N ASP A 489 18.74 -16.82 9.23
CA ASP A 489 18.16 -16.44 10.53
C ASP A 489 19.18 -16.38 11.67
N HIS A 490 20.38 -16.93 11.46
CA HIS A 490 21.44 -16.98 12.45
C HIS A 490 22.80 -16.54 11.88
N LYS A 491 23.75 -16.29 12.77
CA LYS A 491 25.16 -16.07 12.42
C LYS A 491 25.81 -17.40 12.08
N LEU A 492 26.49 -17.48 10.92
CA LEU A 492 27.20 -18.70 10.54
C LEU A 492 28.26 -19.08 11.57
N THR A 493 28.24 -20.33 11.97
CA THR A 493 29.27 -20.92 12.83
C THR A 493 30.59 -21.06 12.07
N ASP A 494 31.70 -21.24 12.79
CA ASP A 494 32.99 -21.48 12.14
C ASP A 494 33.02 -22.80 11.40
N GLU A 495 32.26 -23.80 11.88
CA GLU A 495 32.09 -25.09 11.21
C GLU A 495 31.32 -24.97 9.89
N GLU A 496 30.24 -24.19 9.86
CA GLU A 496 29.47 -23.93 8.62
C GLU A 496 30.33 -23.18 7.60
N LYS A 497 31.07 -22.14 8.02
CA LYS A 497 32.00 -21.44 7.13
C LYS A 497 33.06 -22.35 6.54
N GLN A 498 33.64 -23.27 7.35
CA GLN A 498 34.62 -24.22 6.85
C GLN A 498 33.99 -25.20 5.86
N LYS A 499 32.80 -25.74 6.17
CA LYS A 499 32.11 -26.65 5.24
C LYS A 499 31.74 -25.95 3.92
N LEU A 500 31.39 -24.66 3.93
CA LEU A 500 31.16 -23.90 2.71
C LEU A 500 32.44 -23.75 1.88
N GLU A 501 33.56 -23.39 2.52
CA GLU A 501 34.84 -23.30 1.82
C GLU A 501 35.26 -24.67 1.22
N ASP A 502 35.16 -25.73 2.00
CA ASP A 502 35.54 -27.08 1.59
C ASP A 502 34.68 -27.54 0.40
N LEU A 503 33.36 -27.33 0.45
CA LEU A 503 32.45 -27.77 -0.61
C LEU A 503 32.65 -26.98 -1.91
N VAL A 504 32.81 -25.64 -1.82
CA VAL A 504 33.09 -24.83 -3.00
C VAL A 504 34.43 -25.22 -3.63
N ASN A 505 35.46 -25.45 -2.81
CA ASN A 505 36.79 -25.87 -3.30
C ASN A 505 36.78 -27.29 -3.85
N GLU A 506 35.93 -28.19 -3.33
CA GLU A 506 35.70 -29.53 -3.90
C GLU A 506 35.16 -29.40 -5.34
N TRP A 507 34.11 -28.59 -5.56
CA TRP A 507 33.55 -28.37 -6.88
C TRP A 507 34.50 -27.64 -7.85
N ILE A 508 35.37 -26.77 -7.35
CA ILE A 508 36.45 -26.16 -8.14
C ILE A 508 37.43 -27.27 -8.62
N LYS A 509 37.79 -28.19 -7.72
CA LYS A 509 38.71 -29.28 -8.02
C LYS A 509 38.12 -30.35 -8.94
N GLU A 510 36.79 -30.58 -8.86
CA GLU A 510 36.08 -31.50 -9.76
C GLU A 510 35.98 -31.00 -11.20
N ASP A 511 36.32 -29.74 -11.44
CA ASP A 511 36.42 -29.08 -12.74
C ASP A 511 35.16 -29.17 -13.59
N TYR A 512 34.02 -28.76 -13.00
CA TYR A 512 32.75 -28.72 -13.70
C TYR A 512 32.74 -27.75 -14.87
N LYS A 513 32.15 -28.20 -15.99
CA LYS A 513 31.91 -27.36 -17.16
C LYS A 513 30.77 -26.38 -16.88
N VAL A 514 30.95 -25.11 -17.27
CA VAL A 514 29.90 -24.10 -17.28
C VAL A 514 29.25 -24.08 -18.67
N THR A 515 27.93 -24.29 -18.70
CA THR A 515 27.15 -24.27 -19.94
C THR A 515 26.16 -23.14 -19.93
N ILE A 516 25.84 -22.61 -21.12
CA ILE A 516 24.92 -21.54 -21.34
C ILE A 516 23.84 -21.97 -22.31
N GLU A 517 22.58 -21.72 -21.96
CA GLU A 517 21.41 -22.01 -22.80
C GLU A 517 20.47 -20.80 -22.80
N THR A 518 19.92 -20.47 -23.98
CA THR A 518 18.89 -19.45 -24.11
C THR A 518 17.55 -20.12 -24.32
N MET A 519 16.54 -19.78 -23.51
CA MET A 519 15.21 -20.37 -23.59
C MET A 519 14.13 -19.41 -23.11
N LYS A 520 12.86 -19.77 -23.30
CA LYS A 520 11.76 -19.00 -22.75
C LYS A 520 11.79 -19.04 -21.21
N LYS A 521 11.44 -17.93 -20.58
CA LYS A 521 11.41 -17.79 -19.11
C LYS A 521 10.63 -18.91 -18.40
N ASP A 522 9.44 -19.25 -18.92
CA ASP A 522 8.61 -20.31 -18.34
C ASP A 522 9.27 -21.69 -18.44
N ASP A 523 9.99 -21.96 -19.51
CA ASP A 523 10.70 -23.23 -19.70
C ASP A 523 11.93 -23.30 -18.80
N ALA A 524 12.60 -22.17 -18.59
CA ALA A 524 13.71 -22.08 -17.64
C ALA A 524 13.25 -22.39 -16.21
N ILE A 525 12.13 -21.80 -15.77
CA ILE A 525 11.54 -22.06 -14.44
C ILE A 525 11.12 -23.52 -14.30
N LYS A 526 10.43 -24.09 -15.30
CA LYS A 526 10.03 -25.51 -15.31
C LYS A 526 11.22 -26.46 -15.28
N SER A 527 12.37 -26.05 -15.81
CA SER A 527 13.61 -26.80 -15.79
C SER A 527 14.36 -26.79 -14.45
N GLY A 528 13.79 -26.07 -13.44
CA GLY A 528 14.38 -25.93 -12.11
C GLY A 528 15.49 -24.87 -12.03
N ALA A 529 15.59 -23.97 -13.01
CA ALA A 529 16.56 -22.89 -12.94
C ALA A 529 16.13 -21.85 -11.88
N GLU A 530 17.05 -21.48 -11.02
CA GLU A 530 16.81 -20.47 -10.00
C GLU A 530 16.74 -19.06 -10.61
N CYS A 531 15.78 -18.27 -10.12
CA CYS A 531 15.68 -16.88 -10.50
C CYS A 531 15.44 -16.00 -9.26
N MET A 532 16.18 -14.89 -9.16
CA MET A 532 16.05 -13.98 -8.02
C MET A 532 14.82 -13.07 -8.08
N PHE A 533 14.39 -12.69 -9.27
CA PHE A 533 13.32 -11.69 -9.49
C PHE A 533 12.57 -12.03 -10.78
N ILE A 534 11.62 -12.96 -10.70
CA ILE A 534 10.87 -13.50 -11.86
C ILE A 534 10.26 -12.38 -12.71
N GLU A 535 9.75 -11.33 -12.07
CA GLU A 535 9.07 -10.19 -12.72
C GLU A 535 9.99 -9.30 -13.58
N LYS A 536 11.30 -9.38 -13.38
CA LYS A 536 12.27 -8.49 -14.03
C LYS A 536 12.99 -9.09 -15.25
N TYR A 537 12.74 -10.38 -15.53
CA TYR A 537 13.37 -11.04 -16.67
C TYR A 537 12.49 -10.94 -17.93
N PRO A 538 13.11 -10.70 -19.12
CA PRO A 538 12.40 -10.73 -20.40
C PRO A 538 11.86 -12.14 -20.70
N ASP A 539 11.02 -12.26 -21.73
CA ASP A 539 10.42 -13.54 -22.12
C ASP A 539 11.46 -14.58 -22.58
N GLU A 540 12.58 -14.13 -23.12
CA GLU A 540 13.76 -14.95 -23.46
C GLU A 540 14.87 -14.70 -22.45
N VAL A 541 15.35 -15.74 -21.79
CA VAL A 541 16.34 -15.68 -20.72
C VAL A 541 17.54 -16.58 -21.00
N THR A 542 18.67 -16.19 -20.43
CA THR A 542 19.89 -17.00 -20.44
C THR A 542 19.99 -17.77 -19.12
N VAL A 543 20.19 -19.08 -19.22
CA VAL A 543 20.39 -20.00 -18.10
C VAL A 543 21.84 -20.49 -18.12
N TYR A 544 22.53 -20.28 -17.02
CA TYR A 544 23.87 -20.86 -16.79
C TYR A 544 23.76 -22.05 -15.89
N SER A 545 24.41 -23.15 -16.29
CA SER A 545 24.50 -24.36 -15.48
C SER A 545 25.97 -24.71 -15.23
N ILE A 546 26.32 -25.01 -13.98
CA ILE A 546 27.64 -25.43 -13.55
C ILE A 546 27.53 -26.90 -13.15
N GLY A 547 27.91 -27.81 -14.07
CA GLY A 547 27.68 -29.23 -13.86
C GLY A 547 26.26 -29.56 -13.45
N ASN A 548 26.10 -30.29 -12.35
CA ASN A 548 24.83 -30.60 -11.68
C ASN A 548 24.62 -29.84 -10.37
N VAL A 549 25.51 -28.89 -10.05
CA VAL A 549 25.52 -28.22 -8.74
C VAL A 549 24.80 -26.86 -8.72
N SER A 550 24.79 -26.12 -9.84
CA SER A 550 24.06 -24.86 -9.95
C SER A 550 23.39 -24.71 -11.32
N LYS A 551 22.17 -24.20 -11.34
CA LYS A 551 21.43 -23.81 -12.55
C LYS A 551 20.63 -22.54 -12.26
N GLU A 552 21.04 -21.43 -12.87
CA GLU A 552 20.51 -20.10 -12.52
C GLU A 552 20.24 -19.24 -13.76
N LEU A 553 19.17 -18.40 -13.71
CA LEU A 553 18.96 -17.31 -14.67
C LEU A 553 20.01 -16.23 -14.42
N CYS A 554 20.92 -16.01 -15.34
CA CYS A 554 21.99 -15.04 -15.21
C CYS A 554 22.34 -14.37 -16.53
N GLY A 555 22.63 -13.06 -16.49
CA GLY A 555 23.00 -12.27 -17.66
C GLY A 555 24.49 -11.90 -17.73
N GLY A 556 25.28 -12.35 -16.78
CA GLY A 556 26.72 -11.99 -16.72
C GLY A 556 27.65 -13.05 -17.34
N PRO A 557 28.90 -12.68 -17.66
CA PRO A 557 29.88 -13.66 -18.13
C PRO A 557 30.36 -14.57 -16.99
N HIS A 558 30.68 -15.81 -17.36
CA HIS A 558 31.25 -16.84 -16.48
C HIS A 558 32.48 -17.46 -17.09
N VAL A 559 33.31 -18.15 -16.28
CA VAL A 559 34.39 -18.98 -16.75
C VAL A 559 33.86 -20.21 -17.49
N ASN A 560 34.69 -20.91 -18.27
CA ASN A 560 34.27 -22.11 -18.97
C ASN A 560 34.27 -23.36 -18.08
N GLN A 561 35.16 -23.37 -17.09
CA GLN A 561 35.36 -24.50 -16.15
C GLN A 561 35.66 -23.98 -14.75
N THR A 562 35.21 -24.71 -13.72
CA THR A 562 35.37 -24.28 -12.33
C THR A 562 36.82 -24.30 -11.86
N SER A 563 37.69 -25.10 -12.46
CA SER A 563 39.14 -25.09 -12.18
C SER A 563 39.83 -23.76 -12.43
N GLU A 564 39.25 -22.91 -13.29
CA GLU A 564 39.78 -21.56 -13.57
C GLU A 564 39.67 -20.59 -12.36
N LEU A 565 38.88 -20.93 -11.34
CA LEU A 565 38.61 -20.08 -10.18
C LEU A 565 39.79 -19.99 -9.21
N GLY A 566 40.66 -21.00 -9.15
CA GLY A 566 41.72 -21.09 -8.14
C GLY A 566 41.19 -21.64 -6.80
N HIS A 567 41.52 -21.01 -5.69
CA HIS A 567 41.09 -21.42 -4.35
C HIS A 567 40.17 -20.41 -3.72
N PHE A 568 38.95 -20.83 -3.32
CA PHE A 568 37.93 -19.97 -2.70
C PHE A 568 38.17 -19.89 -1.18
N LYS A 569 38.10 -18.68 -0.63
CA LYS A 569 38.26 -18.40 0.81
C LYS A 569 37.33 -17.34 1.35
N ILE A 570 36.62 -17.65 2.42
CA ILE A 570 35.78 -16.69 3.17
C ILE A 570 36.67 -15.81 4.08
N LYS A 571 36.69 -14.52 3.83
CA LYS A 571 37.46 -13.57 4.67
C LYS A 571 36.64 -13.05 5.84
N LYS A 572 35.33 -12.88 5.68
CA LYS A 572 34.46 -12.32 6.72
C LYS A 572 33.00 -12.71 6.50
N GLU A 573 32.30 -12.94 7.61
CA GLU A 573 30.84 -13.06 7.63
C GLU A 573 30.29 -12.04 8.62
N GLU A 574 29.23 -11.31 8.26
CA GLU A 574 28.65 -10.25 9.08
C GLU A 574 27.13 -10.09 8.82
N ALA A 575 26.39 -9.47 9.75
CA ALA A 575 25.01 -9.09 9.51
C ALA A 575 24.95 -7.95 8.48
N SER A 576 24.01 -8.02 7.53
CA SER A 576 23.75 -6.98 6.55
C SER A 576 22.47 -6.20 6.88
N SER A 577 21.40 -6.92 7.19
CA SER A 577 20.12 -6.39 7.66
C SER A 577 19.38 -7.50 8.42
N SER A 578 18.17 -7.22 8.91
CA SER A 578 17.35 -8.25 9.58
C SER A 578 17.11 -9.43 8.66
N GLY A 579 17.43 -10.65 9.12
CA GLY A 579 17.30 -11.88 8.34
C GLY A 579 18.23 -12.00 7.13
N VAL A 580 19.23 -11.10 6.97
CA VAL A 580 20.19 -11.12 5.86
C VAL A 580 21.62 -11.11 6.38
N ARG A 581 22.38 -12.14 6.00
CA ARG A 581 23.81 -12.26 6.29
C ARG A 581 24.64 -11.89 5.06
N ARG A 582 25.89 -11.55 5.29
CA ARG A 582 26.86 -11.10 4.27
C ARG A 582 28.15 -11.89 4.37
N ILE A 583 28.55 -12.54 3.29
CA ILE A 583 29.88 -13.12 3.14
C ILE A 583 30.73 -12.23 2.24
N LYS A 584 31.98 -12.00 2.66
CA LYS A 584 33.05 -11.46 1.83
C LYS A 584 34.08 -12.56 1.59
N ALA A 585 34.37 -12.88 0.33
CA ALA A 585 35.28 -13.95 -0.05
C ALA A 585 36.25 -13.49 -1.14
N VAL A 586 37.33 -14.21 -1.28
CA VAL A 586 38.38 -14.01 -2.30
C VAL A 586 38.70 -15.35 -2.99
N LEU A 587 39.32 -15.25 -4.17
CA LEU A 587 39.93 -16.33 -4.91
C LEU A 587 41.46 -16.15 -4.81
N GLU A 588 42.16 -17.17 -4.33
CA GLU A 588 43.62 -17.22 -4.12
C GLU A 588 44.31 -18.16 -5.09
#